data_3174ef1c2e531a03bf760c1608d27100
#
_entry.id   3174ef1c2e531a03bf760c1608d27100
#
_cell.length_a   1.000
_cell.length_b   1.000
_cell.length_c   1.000
_cell.angle_alpha   90.00
_cell.angle_beta   90.00
_cell.angle_gamma   90.00
#
_symmetry.space_group_name_H-M   'P 1'
#
loop_
_entity.id
_entity.type
_entity.pdbx_description
1 polymer ?
#
loop_
_entity_poly.entity_id
_entity_poly.type
_entity_poly.pdbx_seq_one_letter_code
_entity_poly.pdbx_strand_id
1 'polypeptide(L)'
;MNFWADRYAPDEPKLLAYRPFTSRDLDLLASIMNAYRLALAVHGTVEKPKRRVASPVLGNVEVKAGGVARSVQFLKSVRGVSNREIEKTAIPFVLGNVEISVADPITMLKAKLHNLVELDQRDRNDRNHVEILRICVPLFLERQLTAAEETDAAARECLRSMQRVVEMSLSAVALQLGQFDWKALIPTERLKEMRNRRLTNFREQQLERWLRSLAVE
;
A
#
# COMPACT_ATOMS: atom_id res chain seq x y z
N MET A 1 3.64 -4.61 -0.56
CA MET A 1 2.58 -5.56 -0.24
C MET A 1 3.12 -6.78 0.49
N ASN A 2 3.97 -7.62 -0.08
CA ASN A 2 4.55 -8.79 0.63
C ASN A 2 5.18 -8.44 1.99
N PHE A 3 5.81 -7.27 2.09
CA PHE A 3 6.30 -6.73 3.36
C PHE A 3 5.20 -6.64 4.43
N TRP A 4 4.02 -6.11 4.07
CA TRP A 4 2.91 -5.98 5.01
C TRP A 4 2.27 -7.32 5.33
N ALA A 5 2.15 -8.21 4.33
CA ALA A 5 1.66 -9.56 4.54
C ALA A 5 2.54 -10.34 5.51
N ASP A 6 3.86 -10.29 5.33
CA ASP A 6 4.83 -10.94 6.23
C ASP A 6 4.76 -10.38 7.65
N ARG A 7 4.64 -9.05 7.76
CA ARG A 7 4.55 -8.35 9.04
C ARG A 7 3.29 -8.67 9.84
N TYR A 8 2.16 -8.90 9.15
CA TYR A 8 0.87 -9.17 9.80
C TYR A 8 0.52 -10.66 9.89
N ALA A 9 1.18 -11.52 9.13
CA ALA A 9 0.90 -12.96 9.12
C ALA A 9 0.98 -13.65 10.50
N PRO A 10 1.86 -13.23 11.45
CA PRO A 10 1.86 -13.80 12.80
C PRO A 10 0.55 -13.57 13.56
N ASP A 11 -0.10 -12.42 13.33
CA ASP A 11 -1.32 -12.01 14.03
C ASP A 11 -2.60 -12.35 13.24
N GLU A 12 -2.48 -12.62 11.91
CA GLU A 12 -3.61 -12.88 11.02
C GLU A 12 -3.36 -14.12 10.13
N PRO A 13 -3.84 -15.30 10.59
CA PRO A 13 -3.62 -16.57 9.88
C PRO A 13 -4.15 -16.62 8.44
N LYS A 14 -5.16 -15.82 8.08
CA LYS A 14 -5.67 -15.75 6.69
C LYS A 14 -4.61 -15.35 5.69
N LEU A 15 -3.62 -14.55 6.11
CA LEU A 15 -2.50 -14.18 5.25
C LEU A 15 -1.62 -15.37 4.88
N LEU A 16 -1.57 -16.42 5.69
CA LEU A 16 -0.76 -17.61 5.42
C LEU A 16 -1.15 -18.33 4.13
N ALA A 17 -2.42 -18.20 3.71
CA ALA A 17 -2.90 -18.75 2.43
C ALA A 17 -2.23 -18.11 1.20
N TYR A 18 -1.61 -16.94 1.36
CA TYR A 18 -0.93 -16.20 0.28
C TYR A 18 0.59 -16.40 0.27
N ARG A 19 1.13 -17.28 1.11
CA ARG A 19 2.56 -17.63 1.10
C ARG A 19 2.97 -18.29 -0.22
N PRO A 20 4.24 -18.16 -0.65
CA PRO A 20 5.31 -17.40 -0.01
C PRO A 20 5.20 -15.89 -0.27
N PHE A 21 5.48 -15.05 0.74
CA PHE A 21 5.51 -13.58 0.62
C PHE A 21 6.79 -13.10 -0.07
N THR A 22 7.14 -13.75 -1.18
CA THR A 22 8.32 -13.43 -1.96
C THR A 22 7.94 -12.68 -3.22
N SER A 23 8.76 -11.72 -3.60
CA SER A 23 8.68 -11.04 -4.88
C SER A 23 9.92 -11.33 -5.71
N ARG A 24 9.75 -11.44 -7.03
CA ARG A 24 10.88 -11.47 -7.97
C ARG A 24 11.53 -10.10 -8.07
N ASP A 25 10.72 -9.06 -7.87
CA ASP A 25 11.08 -7.68 -8.06
C ASP A 25 10.96 -6.90 -6.76
N LEU A 26 11.88 -5.96 -6.55
CA LEU A 26 11.81 -4.92 -5.54
C LEU A 26 11.60 -3.58 -6.24
N ASP A 27 10.45 -2.95 -6.03
CA ASP A 27 10.10 -1.67 -6.62
C ASP A 27 10.54 -0.51 -5.71
N LEU A 28 11.38 0.38 -6.22
CA LEU A 28 11.87 1.57 -5.53
C LEU A 28 11.42 2.84 -6.26
N LEU A 29 10.72 3.71 -5.56
CA LEU A 29 10.46 5.06 -6.07
C LEU A 29 11.74 5.88 -5.90
N ALA A 30 12.46 6.10 -6.98
CA ALA A 30 13.77 6.74 -6.94
C ALA A 30 14.19 7.30 -8.30
N SER A 31 15.33 7.99 -8.34
CA SER A 31 15.91 8.50 -9.59
C SER A 31 16.68 7.44 -10.34
N ILE A 32 16.90 7.66 -11.65
CA ILE A 32 17.79 6.81 -12.45
C ILE A 32 19.21 6.78 -11.93
N MET A 33 19.67 7.84 -11.26
CA MET A 33 21.01 7.88 -10.65
C MET A 33 21.16 6.88 -9.52
N ASN A 34 20.06 6.58 -8.79
CA ASN A 34 20.07 5.55 -7.76
C ASN A 34 20.24 4.14 -8.40
N ALA A 35 19.65 3.91 -9.59
CA ALA A 35 19.87 2.67 -10.33
C ALA A 35 21.35 2.49 -10.71
N TYR A 36 21.99 3.55 -11.23
CA TYR A 36 23.42 3.49 -11.55
C TYR A 36 24.31 3.28 -10.33
N ARG A 37 23.99 3.93 -9.19
CA ARG A 37 24.72 3.73 -7.93
C ARG A 37 24.60 2.29 -7.43
N LEU A 38 23.40 1.71 -7.47
CA LEU A 38 23.20 0.31 -7.11
C LEU A 38 23.98 -0.61 -8.05
N ALA A 39 23.85 -0.40 -9.38
CA ALA A 39 24.55 -1.21 -10.38
C ALA A 39 26.07 -1.20 -10.13
N LEU A 40 26.65 -0.03 -9.86
CA LEU A 40 28.07 0.10 -9.51
C LEU A 40 28.42 -0.70 -8.25
N ALA A 41 27.60 -0.61 -7.20
CA ALA A 41 27.85 -1.28 -5.92
C ALA A 41 27.78 -2.82 -6.01
N VAL A 42 26.96 -3.35 -6.94
CA VAL A 42 26.80 -4.82 -7.14
C VAL A 42 27.55 -5.33 -8.36
N HIS A 43 28.42 -4.55 -8.96
CA HIS A 43 29.13 -4.84 -10.23
C HIS A 43 28.19 -5.30 -11.35
N GLY A 44 26.99 -4.71 -11.39
CA GLY A 44 25.94 -5.00 -12.37
C GLY A 44 25.78 -3.91 -13.42
N THR A 45 24.71 -4.04 -14.21
CA THR A 45 24.33 -3.07 -15.25
C THR A 45 22.91 -2.57 -15.04
N VAL A 46 22.60 -1.38 -15.58
CA VAL A 46 21.25 -0.82 -15.59
C VAL A 46 20.59 -1.17 -16.92
N GLU A 47 19.56 -2.00 -16.88
CA GLU A 47 18.69 -2.23 -18.05
C GLU A 47 17.61 -1.16 -18.11
N LYS A 48 17.56 -0.42 -19.23
CA LYS A 48 16.54 0.60 -19.45
C LYS A 48 15.36 0.02 -20.24
N PRO A 49 14.13 0.51 -19.99
CA PRO A 49 12.97 0.13 -20.80
C PRO A 49 13.19 0.54 -22.27
N LYS A 50 12.64 -0.22 -23.19
CA LYS A 50 12.72 0.08 -24.63
C LYS A 50 12.13 1.47 -24.91
N ARG A 51 12.84 2.32 -25.66
CA ARG A 51 12.49 3.74 -25.89
C ARG A 51 11.07 4.01 -26.42
N ARG A 52 10.41 3.01 -27.02
CA ARG A 52 9.08 3.14 -27.63
C ARG A 52 7.92 2.82 -26.70
N VAL A 53 8.19 2.42 -25.46
CA VAL A 53 7.16 2.04 -24.51
C VAL A 53 7.11 3.07 -23.39
N ALA A 54 5.95 3.72 -23.21
CA ALA A 54 5.71 4.56 -22.06
C ALA A 54 5.72 3.68 -20.79
N SER A 55 6.75 3.78 -19.98
CA SER A 55 6.94 2.98 -18.77
C SER A 55 7.19 3.87 -17.56
N PRO A 56 6.61 3.56 -16.41
CA PRO A 56 6.99 4.18 -15.16
C PRO A 56 8.39 3.75 -14.69
N VAL A 57 8.93 2.66 -15.22
CA VAL A 57 10.25 2.12 -14.90
C VAL A 57 11.32 2.99 -15.56
N LEU A 58 12.28 3.46 -14.76
CA LEU A 58 13.47 4.19 -15.20
C LEU A 58 14.61 3.23 -15.57
N GLY A 59 14.71 2.13 -14.85
CA GLY A 59 15.70 1.09 -15.07
C GLY A 59 15.56 -0.07 -14.11
N ASN A 60 16.11 -1.20 -14.49
CA ASN A 60 16.24 -2.40 -13.67
C ASN A 60 17.70 -2.68 -13.37
N VAL A 61 17.98 -3.18 -12.18
CA VAL A 61 19.29 -3.72 -11.81
C VAL A 61 19.09 -5.14 -11.29
N GLU A 62 19.77 -6.11 -11.90
CA GLU A 62 19.79 -7.48 -11.36
C GLU A 62 20.79 -7.55 -10.21
N VAL A 63 20.34 -8.09 -9.09
CA VAL A 63 21.13 -8.29 -7.88
C VAL A 63 21.12 -9.78 -7.52
N LYS A 64 22.27 -10.38 -7.29
CA LYS A 64 22.38 -11.76 -6.79
C LYS A 64 22.45 -11.75 -5.27
N ALA A 65 21.48 -12.32 -4.61
CA ALA A 65 21.43 -12.47 -3.16
C ALA A 65 21.19 -13.95 -2.79
N GLY A 66 22.09 -14.54 -2.03
CA GLY A 66 21.99 -15.95 -1.66
C GLY A 66 21.92 -16.91 -2.85
N GLY A 67 22.61 -16.60 -3.96
CA GLY A 67 22.59 -17.40 -5.20
C GLY A 67 21.35 -17.23 -6.07
N VAL A 68 20.38 -16.40 -5.65
CA VAL A 68 19.15 -16.14 -6.40
C VAL A 68 19.21 -14.75 -7.03
N ALA A 69 18.92 -14.65 -8.33
CA ALA A 69 18.79 -13.37 -9.02
C ALA A 69 17.47 -12.68 -8.61
N ARG A 70 17.55 -11.40 -8.29
CA ARG A 70 16.45 -10.53 -7.95
C ARG A 70 16.51 -9.27 -8.82
N SER A 71 15.38 -8.80 -9.30
CA SER A 71 15.29 -7.54 -10.02
C SER A 71 14.97 -6.39 -9.06
N VAL A 72 15.73 -5.31 -9.13
CA VAL A 72 15.41 -4.05 -8.45
C VAL A 72 14.98 -3.05 -9.50
N GLN A 73 13.70 -2.72 -9.50
CA GLN A 73 13.09 -1.77 -10.43
C GLN A 73 13.08 -0.37 -9.85
N PHE A 74 13.58 0.60 -10.61
CA PHE A 74 13.56 2.01 -10.25
C PHE A 74 12.42 2.70 -10.97
N LEU A 75 11.44 3.19 -10.19
CA LEU A 75 10.23 3.80 -10.71
C LEU A 75 10.28 5.32 -10.57
N LYS A 76 9.84 6.05 -11.61
CA LYS A 76 9.62 7.51 -11.53
C LYS A 76 8.27 7.87 -10.93
N SER A 77 7.30 6.95 -11.01
CA SER A 77 5.92 7.17 -10.56
C SER A 77 5.22 5.84 -10.32
N VAL A 78 4.19 5.86 -9.51
CA VAL A 78 3.28 4.75 -9.27
C VAL A 78 1.90 5.13 -9.80
N ARG A 79 1.24 4.23 -10.51
CA ARG A 79 -0.09 4.48 -11.09
C ARG A 79 -1.11 4.77 -10.01
N GLY A 80 -1.94 5.79 -10.24
CA GLY A 80 -3.03 6.19 -9.32
C GLY A 80 -2.58 6.85 -8.02
N VAL A 81 -1.27 7.00 -7.78
CA VAL A 81 -0.72 7.60 -6.56
C VAL A 81 0.35 8.61 -6.92
N SER A 82 0.28 9.81 -6.36
CA SER A 82 1.33 10.81 -6.56
C SER A 82 2.57 10.50 -5.71
N ASN A 83 3.76 10.88 -6.19
CA ASN A 83 5.00 10.72 -5.43
C ASN A 83 4.91 11.44 -4.07
N ARG A 84 4.29 12.63 -4.05
CA ARG A 84 4.06 13.38 -2.80
C ARG A 84 3.17 12.63 -1.80
N GLU A 85 2.17 11.89 -2.29
CA GLU A 85 1.32 11.05 -1.43
C GLU A 85 2.15 9.91 -0.84
N ILE A 86 2.95 9.21 -1.66
CA ILE A 86 3.84 8.13 -1.19
C ILE A 86 4.81 8.67 -0.13
N GLU A 87 5.50 9.78 -0.40
CA GLU A 87 6.47 10.38 0.53
C GLU A 87 5.83 10.76 1.88
N LYS A 88 4.59 11.26 1.86
CA LYS A 88 3.87 11.67 3.07
C LYS A 88 3.36 10.51 3.91
N THR A 89 3.09 9.37 3.28
CA THR A 89 2.41 8.23 3.91
C THR A 89 3.32 7.02 4.07
N ALA A 90 4.54 7.07 3.51
CA ALA A 90 5.53 6.02 3.70
C ALA A 90 5.97 5.95 5.17
N ILE A 91 6.11 4.73 5.64
CA ILE A 91 6.45 4.42 7.03
C ILE A 91 7.91 4.02 7.09
N PRO A 92 8.72 4.65 7.95
CA PRO A 92 10.12 4.29 8.11
C PRO A 92 10.27 2.97 8.87
N PHE A 93 11.21 2.15 8.42
CA PHE A 93 11.62 0.90 9.07
C PHE A 93 13.13 0.79 9.05
N VAL A 94 13.67 0.17 10.08
CA VAL A 94 15.08 -0.18 10.16
C VAL A 94 15.21 -1.70 9.94
N LEU A 95 15.89 -2.09 8.88
CA LEU A 95 16.19 -3.49 8.55
C LEU A 95 17.72 -3.69 8.67
N GLY A 96 18.16 -4.31 9.75
CA GLY A 96 19.58 -4.36 10.07
C GLY A 96 20.13 -2.95 10.28
N ASN A 97 21.07 -2.52 9.43
CA ASN A 97 21.68 -1.19 9.47
C ASN A 97 21.13 -0.22 8.40
N VAL A 98 20.04 -0.60 7.72
CA VAL A 98 19.46 0.17 6.61
C VAL A 98 18.11 0.72 7.01
N GLU A 99 17.93 2.02 6.91
CA GLU A 99 16.63 2.66 7.01
C GLU A 99 15.95 2.64 5.62
N ILE A 100 14.70 2.14 5.59
CA ILE A 100 13.86 2.13 4.40
C ILE A 100 12.52 2.78 4.72
N SER A 101 11.90 3.41 3.72
CA SER A 101 10.52 3.88 3.81
C SER A 101 9.63 3.02 2.94
N VAL A 102 8.59 2.45 3.53
CA VAL A 102 7.64 1.56 2.85
C VAL A 102 6.30 2.26 2.73
N ALA A 103 5.74 2.31 1.52
CA ALA A 103 4.40 2.84 1.31
C ALA A 103 3.39 2.11 2.22
N ASP A 104 2.50 2.85 2.86
CA ASP A 104 1.50 2.26 3.76
C ASP A 104 0.51 1.34 3.00
N PRO A 105 -0.22 0.45 3.70
CA PRO A 105 -1.16 -0.47 3.07
C PRO A 105 -2.27 0.22 2.27
N ILE A 106 -2.73 1.40 2.68
CA ILE A 106 -3.78 2.16 1.99
C ILE A 106 -3.26 2.72 0.66
N THR A 107 -2.07 3.30 0.67
CA THR A 107 -1.38 3.77 -0.55
C THR A 107 -1.13 2.63 -1.53
N MET A 108 -0.68 1.47 -1.02
CA MET A 108 -0.48 0.28 -1.85
C MET A 108 -1.80 -0.25 -2.41
N LEU A 109 -2.87 -0.29 -1.62
CA LEU A 109 -4.20 -0.70 -2.09
C LEU A 109 -4.67 0.20 -3.21
N LYS A 110 -4.59 1.52 -3.04
CA LYS A 110 -4.95 2.50 -4.07
C LYS A 110 -4.22 2.24 -5.39
N ALA A 111 -2.90 2.05 -5.35
CA ALA A 111 -2.10 1.73 -6.54
C ALA A 111 -2.54 0.43 -7.21
N LYS A 112 -2.83 -0.61 -6.42
CA LYS A 112 -3.24 -1.92 -6.93
C LYS A 112 -4.65 -1.90 -7.52
N LEU A 113 -5.57 -1.13 -6.95
CA LEU A 113 -6.90 -0.92 -7.52
C LEU A 113 -6.84 -0.20 -8.88
N HIS A 114 -6.01 0.84 -9.01
CA HIS A 114 -5.76 1.47 -10.30
C HIS A 114 -5.15 0.51 -11.33
N ASN A 115 -4.18 -0.32 -10.92
CA ASN A 115 -3.62 -1.34 -11.80
C ASN A 115 -4.69 -2.35 -12.25
N LEU A 116 -5.56 -2.77 -11.33
CA LEU A 116 -6.60 -3.76 -11.59
C LEU A 116 -7.61 -3.27 -12.64
N VAL A 117 -7.95 -1.98 -12.59
CA VAL A 117 -8.93 -1.35 -13.48
C VAL A 117 -8.30 -0.93 -14.83
N GLU A 118 -7.08 -0.39 -14.80
CA GLU A 118 -6.50 0.30 -15.95
C GLU A 118 -5.51 -0.55 -16.77
N LEU A 119 -5.08 -1.71 -16.26
CA LEU A 119 -4.09 -2.56 -16.91
C LEU A 119 -4.66 -3.93 -17.27
N ASP A 120 -4.15 -4.49 -18.36
CA ASP A 120 -4.42 -5.88 -18.72
C ASP A 120 -3.90 -6.82 -17.61
N GLN A 121 -4.76 -7.72 -17.13
CA GLN A 121 -4.49 -8.57 -15.98
C GLN A 121 -3.97 -9.98 -16.34
N ARG A 122 -3.76 -10.31 -17.64
CA ARG A 122 -3.41 -11.66 -18.10
C ARG A 122 -2.14 -12.21 -17.44
N ASP A 123 -1.11 -11.36 -17.28
CA ASP A 123 0.20 -11.75 -16.71
C ASP A 123 0.48 -11.03 -15.38
N ARG A 124 -0.56 -10.58 -14.67
CA ARG A 124 -0.45 -9.76 -13.46
C ARG A 124 -1.11 -10.45 -12.27
N ASN A 125 -0.59 -10.17 -11.10
CA ASN A 125 -1.10 -10.71 -9.84
C ASN A 125 -1.80 -9.65 -8.99
N ASP A 126 -2.31 -8.55 -9.63
CA ASP A 126 -2.87 -7.44 -8.86
C ASP A 126 -4.14 -7.83 -8.09
N ARG A 127 -4.92 -8.81 -8.56
CA ARG A 127 -6.08 -9.36 -7.82
C ARG A 127 -5.67 -9.94 -6.47
N ASN A 128 -4.71 -10.86 -6.44
CA ASN A 128 -4.21 -11.42 -5.17
C ASN A 128 -3.58 -10.35 -4.28
N HIS A 129 -2.92 -9.36 -4.90
CA HIS A 129 -2.35 -8.23 -4.16
C HIS A 129 -3.43 -7.40 -3.48
N VAL A 130 -4.57 -7.18 -4.14
CA VAL A 130 -5.73 -6.49 -3.56
C VAL A 130 -6.31 -7.31 -2.40
N GLU A 131 -6.49 -8.62 -2.56
CA GLU A 131 -7.01 -9.48 -1.49
C GLU A 131 -6.10 -9.45 -0.24
N ILE A 132 -4.78 -9.52 -0.42
CA ILE A 132 -3.82 -9.37 0.69
C ILE A 132 -4.00 -8.00 1.37
N LEU A 133 -4.12 -6.93 0.60
CA LEU A 133 -4.24 -5.57 1.14
C LEU A 133 -5.60 -5.32 1.80
N ARG A 134 -6.67 -6.01 1.38
CA ARG A 134 -7.96 -6.02 2.08
C ARG A 134 -7.84 -6.56 3.51
N ILE A 135 -6.90 -7.45 3.77
CA ILE A 135 -6.61 -7.96 5.11
C ILE A 135 -5.64 -7.00 5.84
N CYS A 136 -4.62 -6.49 5.15
CA CYS A 136 -3.61 -5.64 5.78
C CYS A 136 -4.12 -4.25 6.18
N VAL A 137 -5.06 -3.65 5.43
CA VAL A 137 -5.56 -2.30 5.72
C VAL A 137 -6.31 -2.22 7.04
N PRO A 138 -7.27 -3.09 7.37
CA PRO A 138 -7.91 -3.10 8.70
C PRO A 138 -6.90 -3.26 9.83
N LEU A 139 -5.95 -4.19 9.72
CA LEU A 139 -4.92 -4.41 10.75
C LEU A 139 -4.02 -3.18 10.92
N PHE A 140 -3.70 -2.49 9.83
CA PHE A 140 -2.97 -1.23 9.89
C PHE A 140 -3.75 -0.16 10.64
N LEU A 141 -5.05 -0.01 10.35
CA LEU A 141 -5.92 0.95 11.02
C LEU A 141 -6.16 0.60 12.49
N GLU A 142 -6.27 -0.67 12.85
CA GLU A 142 -6.38 -1.12 14.24
C GLU A 142 -5.16 -0.72 15.06
N ARG A 143 -3.95 -0.91 14.52
CA ARG A 143 -2.71 -0.45 15.17
C ARG A 143 -2.67 1.08 15.31
N GLN A 144 -3.16 1.82 14.33
CA GLN A 144 -3.27 3.27 14.43
C GLN A 144 -4.33 3.70 15.46
N LEU A 145 -5.44 2.97 15.59
CA LEU A 145 -6.44 3.23 16.64
C LEU A 145 -5.86 3.00 18.04
N THR A 146 -5.06 1.96 18.23
CA THR A 146 -4.35 1.73 19.49
C THR A 146 -3.41 2.88 19.82
N ALA A 147 -2.59 3.33 18.87
CA ALA A 147 -1.72 4.50 19.08
C ALA A 147 -2.50 5.81 19.31
N ALA A 148 -3.70 5.93 18.76
CA ALA A 148 -4.57 7.09 18.91
C ALA A 148 -5.15 7.26 20.32
N GLU A 149 -5.10 6.23 21.15
CA GLU A 149 -5.45 6.31 22.59
C GLU A 149 -4.36 7.03 23.39
N GLU A 150 -3.12 7.01 22.90
CA GLU A 150 -1.98 7.58 23.61
C GLU A 150 -1.79 9.08 23.32
N THR A 151 -2.03 9.52 22.08
CA THR A 151 -1.75 10.91 21.67
C THR A 151 -2.77 11.47 20.67
N ASP A 152 -3.03 12.79 20.78
CA ASP A 152 -3.88 13.51 19.80
C ASP A 152 -3.21 13.59 18.39
N ALA A 153 -1.89 13.51 18.33
CA ALA A 153 -1.17 13.44 17.04
C ALA A 153 -1.44 12.12 16.31
N ALA A 154 -1.38 11.00 17.01
CA ALA A 154 -1.71 9.68 16.47
C ALA A 154 -3.19 9.59 16.09
N ALA A 155 -4.08 10.18 16.89
CA ALA A 155 -5.51 10.25 16.56
C ALA A 155 -5.77 11.03 15.26
N ARG A 156 -5.05 12.13 15.02
CA ARG A 156 -5.13 12.87 13.75
C ARG A 156 -4.64 12.06 12.56
N GLU A 157 -3.56 11.30 12.73
CA GLU A 157 -3.02 10.45 11.67
C GLU A 157 -3.97 9.29 11.35
N CYS A 158 -4.49 8.62 12.37
CA CYS A 158 -5.50 7.57 12.20
C CYS A 158 -6.74 8.09 11.47
N LEU A 159 -7.25 9.27 11.84
CA LEU A 159 -8.37 9.92 11.17
C LEU A 159 -8.08 10.16 9.68
N ARG A 160 -6.90 10.71 9.34
CA ARG A 160 -6.50 10.92 7.94
C ARG A 160 -6.46 9.61 7.16
N SER A 161 -5.94 8.54 7.77
CA SER A 161 -5.87 7.21 7.16
C SER A 161 -7.28 6.67 6.84
N MET A 162 -8.22 6.78 7.78
CA MET A 162 -9.62 6.38 7.54
C MET A 162 -10.30 7.26 6.46
N GLN A 163 -10.07 8.56 6.48
CA GLN A 163 -10.59 9.48 5.44
C GLN A 163 -10.08 9.11 4.05
N ARG A 164 -8.81 8.70 3.92
CA ARG A 164 -8.26 8.21 2.64
C ARG A 164 -8.98 6.97 2.13
N VAL A 165 -9.40 6.04 3.01
CA VAL A 165 -10.21 4.89 2.62
C VAL A 165 -11.58 5.32 2.11
N VAL A 166 -12.24 6.25 2.82
CA VAL A 166 -13.53 6.82 2.39
C VAL A 166 -13.40 7.53 1.04
N GLU A 167 -12.41 8.39 0.87
CA GLU A 167 -12.15 9.09 -0.41
C GLU A 167 -11.90 8.12 -1.57
N MET A 168 -11.14 7.05 -1.31
CA MET A 168 -10.85 6.02 -2.31
C MET A 168 -12.12 5.30 -2.75
N SER A 169 -13.05 5.00 -1.83
CA SER A 169 -14.34 4.36 -2.15
C SER A 169 -15.27 5.23 -3.01
N LEU A 170 -15.08 6.54 -2.98
CA LEU A 170 -15.85 7.51 -3.77
C LEU A 170 -15.18 7.87 -5.11
N SER A 171 -14.07 7.25 -5.43
CA SER A 171 -13.31 7.53 -6.66
C SER A 171 -13.92 6.86 -7.89
N ALA A 172 -13.58 7.39 -9.08
CA ALA A 172 -13.98 6.78 -10.34
C ALA A 172 -13.48 5.33 -10.50
N VAL A 173 -12.34 4.98 -9.90
CA VAL A 173 -11.82 3.61 -9.87
C VAL A 173 -12.72 2.71 -9.03
N ALA A 174 -13.20 3.20 -7.89
CA ALA A 174 -14.12 2.44 -7.03
C ALA A 174 -15.42 2.09 -7.76
N LEU A 175 -15.99 3.01 -8.52
CA LEU A 175 -17.19 2.78 -9.33
C LEU A 175 -16.99 1.67 -10.38
N GLN A 176 -15.78 1.57 -10.96
CA GLN A 176 -15.45 0.53 -11.95
C GLN A 176 -15.19 -0.85 -11.32
N LEU A 177 -14.88 -0.91 -10.04
CA LEU A 177 -14.65 -2.17 -9.31
C LEU A 177 -15.95 -2.89 -8.93
N GLY A 178 -17.08 -2.21 -8.96
CA GLY A 178 -18.38 -2.79 -8.59
C GLY A 178 -18.41 -3.25 -7.14
N GLN A 179 -18.63 -4.54 -6.91
CA GLN A 179 -18.85 -5.13 -5.59
C GLN A 179 -17.56 -5.24 -4.74
N PHE A 180 -16.85 -4.15 -4.51
CA PHE A 180 -15.72 -4.14 -3.58
C PHE A 180 -16.21 -3.81 -2.16
N ASP A 181 -15.90 -4.67 -1.19
CA ASP A 181 -16.32 -4.48 0.21
C ASP A 181 -15.46 -3.40 0.91
N TRP A 182 -15.83 -2.14 0.69
CA TRP A 182 -15.19 -0.99 1.31
C TRP A 182 -15.41 -0.93 2.82
N LYS A 183 -16.55 -1.45 3.31
CA LYS A 183 -16.91 -1.43 4.74
C LYS A 183 -15.94 -2.25 5.57
N ALA A 184 -15.50 -3.38 5.03
CA ALA A 184 -14.55 -4.26 5.72
C ALA A 184 -13.16 -3.65 5.90
N LEU A 185 -12.84 -2.54 5.22
CA LEU A 185 -11.53 -1.89 5.37
C LEU A 185 -11.41 -1.04 6.64
N ILE A 186 -12.51 -0.56 7.21
CA ILE A 186 -12.49 0.27 8.42
C ILE A 186 -12.93 -0.58 9.62
N PRO A 187 -12.11 -0.70 10.68
CA PRO A 187 -12.45 -1.48 11.88
C PRO A 187 -13.49 -0.74 12.73
N THR A 188 -14.75 -0.77 12.27
CA THR A 188 -15.85 0.01 12.83
C THR A 188 -16.16 -0.35 14.29
N GLU A 189 -16.04 -1.64 14.67
CA GLU A 189 -16.30 -2.08 16.04
C GLU A 189 -15.25 -1.49 17.00
N ARG A 190 -13.97 -1.58 16.65
CA ARG A 190 -12.90 -0.97 17.45
C ARG A 190 -13.06 0.55 17.56
N LEU A 191 -13.49 1.20 16.46
CA LEU A 191 -13.72 2.65 16.45
C LEU A 191 -14.87 3.08 17.39
N LYS A 192 -15.87 2.22 17.64
CA LYS A 192 -16.95 2.50 18.61
C LYS A 192 -16.44 2.62 20.05
N GLU A 193 -15.36 1.92 20.38
CA GLU A 193 -14.75 1.92 21.72
C GLU A 193 -13.90 3.17 21.98
N MET A 194 -13.50 3.88 20.91
CA MET A 194 -12.59 5.03 21.00
C MET A 194 -13.25 6.23 21.69
N ARG A 195 -12.52 6.83 22.64
CA ARG A 195 -12.97 8.02 23.40
C ARG A 195 -12.42 9.33 22.86
N ASN A 196 -11.46 9.28 21.93
CA ASN A 196 -10.89 10.49 21.34
C ASN A 196 -11.96 11.27 20.57
N ARG A 197 -12.16 12.55 20.91
CA ARG A 197 -13.22 13.42 20.35
C ARG A 197 -13.19 13.49 18.82
N ARG A 198 -12.00 13.47 18.20
CA ARG A 198 -11.88 13.54 16.72
C ARG A 198 -12.41 12.28 16.07
N LEU A 199 -12.08 11.12 16.62
CA LEU A 199 -12.52 9.81 16.13
C LEU A 199 -14.01 9.61 16.38
N THR A 200 -14.52 10.07 17.52
CA THR A 200 -15.96 10.07 17.82
C THR A 200 -16.74 10.94 16.82
N ASN A 201 -16.28 12.17 16.57
CA ASN A 201 -16.92 13.05 15.58
C ASN A 201 -16.89 12.46 14.16
N PHE A 202 -15.76 11.85 13.76
CA PHE A 202 -15.66 11.16 12.46
C PHE A 202 -16.68 10.02 12.36
N ARG A 203 -16.77 9.17 13.39
CA ARG A 203 -17.71 8.06 13.45
C ARG A 203 -19.15 8.55 13.28
N GLU A 204 -19.57 9.53 14.06
CA GLU A 204 -20.96 10.00 14.12
C GLU A 204 -21.39 10.84 12.91
N GLN A 205 -20.48 11.62 12.35
CA GLN A 205 -20.85 12.60 11.31
C GLN A 205 -20.45 12.16 9.89
N GLN A 206 -19.34 11.44 9.73
CA GLN A 206 -18.81 11.09 8.41
C GLN A 206 -18.98 9.61 8.11
N LEU A 207 -18.55 8.74 9.02
CA LEU A 207 -18.56 7.29 8.79
C LEU A 207 -19.99 6.75 8.64
N GLU A 208 -20.94 7.14 9.49
CA GLU A 208 -22.32 6.69 9.36
C GLU A 208 -22.97 7.13 8.05
N ARG A 209 -22.68 8.35 7.59
CA ARG A 209 -23.18 8.85 6.31
C ARG A 209 -22.60 8.06 5.15
N TRP A 210 -21.29 7.78 5.20
CA TRP A 210 -20.61 6.98 4.20
C TRP A 210 -21.13 5.55 4.16
N LEU A 211 -21.31 4.89 5.32
CA LEU A 211 -21.86 3.54 5.39
C LEU A 211 -23.27 3.45 4.81
N ARG A 212 -24.08 4.49 5.01
CA ARG A 212 -25.41 4.58 4.39
C ARG A 212 -25.33 4.73 2.87
N SER A 213 -24.40 5.52 2.36
CA SER A 213 -24.23 5.67 0.90
C SER A 213 -23.82 4.38 0.18
N LEU A 214 -23.02 3.53 0.84
CA LEU A 214 -22.64 2.21 0.31
C LEU A 214 -23.75 1.13 0.40
N ALA A 215 -24.85 1.40 1.10
CA ALA A 215 -25.96 0.45 1.26
C ALA A 215 -27.07 0.67 0.21
N VAL A 216 -26.99 1.72 -0.59
CA VAL A 216 -28.02 2.12 -1.57
C VAL A 216 -27.69 1.62 -3.00
N GLU A 217 -26.50 1.05 -3.20
CA GLU A 217 -26.08 0.41 -4.45
C GLU A 217 -26.28 -1.12 -4.40
#